data_d71e7c7d62debc1af2353aa532793b00
#
_entry.id   d71e7c7d62debc1af2353aa532793b00
#
_cell.length_a   1.000
_cell.length_b   1.000
_cell.length_c   1.000
_cell.angle_alpha   90.00
_cell.angle_beta   90.00
_cell.angle_gamma   90.00
#
_symmetry.space_group_name_H-M   'P 1'
#
loop_
_entity.id
_entity.type
_entity.pdbx_description
1 polymer ?
#
loop_
_entity_poly.entity_id
_entity_poly.type
_entity_poly.pdbx_seq_one_letter_code
_entity_poly.pdbx_strand_id
1 'polypeptide(L)'
;MSGRHSARHPVQPSVRAARADSPWIRRWSGAAAPRYTLICLPHAGGSAGFYRPWAALAPPEVELLAIQYPGREDRFEDPEAADMADLVGAVADAVTPLLDRPYALFGHSMGSAVAWELAHELQRRRIPGPRRLFASGRAAPNAAVTGQLHRQDDDTLGAELARLGGTSREVLDDPGLRSLVLTAVRHDYRIIETYHPPERPPLSCPLHVLTGSTDPELGAERTRERAGGWADLTTARTEVRVFPGDHFYLTPRRREVVSTVLRRLDPSLTTGGAHTWPSTP
;
A
#
# COMPACT_ATOMS: atom_id res chain seq x y z
N MET A 1 -17.23 -16.23 -62.12
CA MET A 1 -17.39 -15.12 -61.11
C MET A 1 -17.14 -15.75 -59.72
N SER A 2 -15.94 -15.59 -59.19
CA SER A 2 -15.51 -16.20 -57.94
C SER A 2 -15.45 -15.13 -56.87
N GLY A 3 -16.41 -15.16 -55.93
CA GLY A 3 -16.49 -14.25 -54.81
C GLY A 3 -15.54 -14.71 -53.69
N ARG A 4 -14.48 -13.96 -53.42
CA ARG A 4 -13.58 -14.18 -52.27
C ARG A 4 -14.27 -13.65 -51.00
N HIS A 5 -14.71 -14.52 -50.13
CA HIS A 5 -15.11 -14.16 -48.77
C HIS A 5 -13.87 -13.84 -47.95
N SER A 6 -13.67 -12.56 -47.67
CA SER A 6 -12.65 -12.11 -46.70
C SER A 6 -13.15 -12.38 -45.27
N ALA A 7 -12.59 -13.38 -44.62
CA ALA A 7 -12.83 -13.63 -43.22
C ALA A 7 -12.18 -12.50 -42.38
N ARG A 8 -13.00 -11.67 -41.74
CA ARG A 8 -12.55 -10.69 -40.76
C ARG A 8 -12.10 -11.46 -39.49
N HIS A 9 -10.80 -11.47 -39.21
CA HIS A 9 -10.32 -11.91 -37.91
C HIS A 9 -10.88 -10.99 -36.80
N PRO A 10 -11.37 -11.55 -35.69
CA PRO A 10 -11.78 -10.72 -34.54
C PRO A 10 -10.53 -10.02 -34.00
N VAL A 11 -10.57 -8.69 -33.95
CA VAL A 11 -9.55 -7.88 -33.29
C VAL A 11 -9.60 -8.22 -31.80
N GLN A 12 -8.59 -8.90 -31.31
CA GLN A 12 -8.41 -9.11 -29.86
C GLN A 12 -8.28 -7.73 -29.20
N PRO A 13 -9.03 -7.44 -28.12
CA PRO A 13 -8.87 -6.20 -27.38
C PRO A 13 -7.41 -6.09 -26.95
N SER A 14 -6.78 -4.96 -27.23
CA SER A 14 -5.37 -4.74 -26.88
C SER A 14 -5.22 -4.93 -25.36
N VAL A 15 -4.15 -5.61 -24.94
CA VAL A 15 -3.76 -5.83 -23.53
C VAL A 15 -3.79 -4.51 -22.73
N ARG A 16 -3.68 -3.37 -23.40
CA ARG A 16 -3.79 -2.02 -22.83
C ARG A 16 -5.22 -1.65 -22.36
N ALA A 17 -6.27 -2.18 -22.97
CA ALA A 17 -7.67 -1.92 -22.57
C ALA A 17 -8.05 -2.70 -21.30
N ALA A 18 -7.53 -3.94 -21.12
CA ALA A 18 -7.75 -4.73 -19.92
C ALA A 18 -7.01 -4.19 -18.66
N ARG A 19 -6.10 -3.21 -18.83
CA ARG A 19 -5.36 -2.55 -17.74
C ARG A 19 -6.16 -1.44 -17.03
N ALA A 20 -7.34 -1.08 -17.53
CA ALA A 20 -8.02 0.14 -17.06
C ALA A 20 -8.95 -0.04 -15.87
N ASP A 21 -9.52 -1.23 -15.61
CA ASP A 21 -10.78 -1.32 -14.86
C ASP A 21 -10.78 -2.28 -13.65
N SER A 22 -9.65 -2.47 -12.97
CA SER A 22 -9.71 -3.19 -11.70
C SER A 22 -10.22 -2.29 -10.58
N PRO A 23 -11.31 -2.67 -9.84
CA PRO A 23 -11.79 -1.90 -8.70
C PRO A 23 -10.76 -1.85 -7.55
N TRP A 24 -9.72 -2.68 -7.62
CA TRP A 24 -8.65 -2.75 -6.63
C TRP A 24 -7.57 -1.69 -6.82
N ILE A 25 -7.53 -0.98 -7.97
CA ILE A 25 -6.38 -0.13 -8.32
C ILE A 25 -6.84 1.28 -8.67
N ARG A 26 -6.16 2.27 -8.08
CA ARG A 26 -6.30 3.68 -8.46
C ARG A 26 -5.00 4.18 -9.05
N ARG A 27 -5.14 4.96 -10.13
CA ARG A 27 -4.04 5.59 -10.87
C ARG A 27 -4.38 7.07 -11.07
N TRP A 28 -3.41 7.93 -10.84
CA TRP A 28 -3.60 9.38 -11.06
C TRP A 28 -2.54 9.97 -11.99
N SER A 29 -1.49 9.23 -12.32
CA SER A 29 -0.45 9.69 -13.23
C SER A 29 -0.57 8.97 -14.56
N GLY A 30 -0.65 9.74 -15.64
CA GLY A 30 -0.57 9.24 -17.01
C GLY A 30 0.87 9.15 -17.50
N ALA A 31 1.74 8.39 -16.80
CA ALA A 31 3.09 8.14 -17.31
C ALA A 31 2.99 7.46 -18.68
N ALA A 32 3.46 8.13 -19.72
CA ALA A 32 3.33 7.63 -21.10
C ALA A 32 4.17 6.36 -21.35
N ALA A 33 5.31 6.24 -20.65
CA ALA A 33 6.23 5.11 -20.73
C ALA A 33 6.99 4.91 -19.41
N PRO A 34 6.33 4.46 -18.31
CA PRO A 34 6.99 4.29 -17.04
C PRO A 34 8.00 3.15 -17.09
N ARG A 35 9.15 3.37 -16.44
CA ARG A 35 10.23 2.38 -16.27
C ARG A 35 10.01 1.51 -15.03
N TYR A 36 9.26 2.02 -14.05
CA TYR A 36 9.01 1.37 -12.77
C TYR A 36 7.54 1.47 -12.38
N THR A 37 7.08 0.49 -11.60
CA THR A 37 5.79 0.52 -10.94
C THR A 37 6.01 0.59 -9.42
N LEU A 38 5.37 1.56 -8.74
CA LEU A 38 5.31 1.65 -7.28
C LEU A 38 3.89 1.30 -6.83
N ILE A 39 3.74 0.17 -6.16
CA ILE A 39 2.47 -0.30 -5.61
C ILE A 39 2.38 0.13 -4.15
N CYS A 40 1.35 0.93 -3.82
CA CYS A 40 1.13 1.49 -2.50
C CYS A 40 -0.07 0.81 -1.82
N LEU A 41 0.17 0.26 -0.62
CA LEU A 41 -0.82 -0.49 0.17
C LEU A 41 -1.18 0.30 1.43
N PRO A 42 -2.48 0.65 1.61
CA PRO A 42 -2.93 1.50 2.70
C PRO A 42 -2.83 0.85 4.09
N HIS A 43 -2.82 1.71 5.11
CA HIS A 43 -3.04 1.37 6.50
C HIS A 43 -4.48 0.94 6.77
N ALA A 44 -4.76 0.40 7.96
CA ALA A 44 -6.11 0.04 8.39
C ALA A 44 -7.05 1.24 8.34
N GLY A 45 -8.22 1.08 7.73
CA GLY A 45 -9.19 2.15 7.47
C GLY A 45 -8.78 3.11 6.33
N GLY A 46 -7.54 3.03 5.83
CA GLY A 46 -7.06 3.88 4.74
C GLY A 46 -7.60 3.46 3.39
N SER A 47 -7.64 4.41 2.47
CA SER A 47 -8.02 4.22 1.07
C SER A 47 -6.87 4.48 0.11
N ALA A 48 -7.05 4.13 -1.15
CA ALA A 48 -6.12 4.50 -2.20
C ALA A 48 -5.90 6.02 -2.28
N GLY A 49 -6.95 6.80 -1.97
CA GLY A 49 -6.94 8.27 -1.96
C GLY A 49 -5.83 8.87 -1.10
N PHE A 50 -5.40 8.17 -0.04
CA PHE A 50 -4.25 8.56 0.79
C PHE A 50 -2.97 8.79 -0.03
N TYR A 51 -2.76 8.03 -1.09
CA TYR A 51 -1.58 8.11 -1.96
C TYR A 51 -1.75 9.05 -3.16
N ARG A 52 -2.92 9.66 -3.37
CA ARG A 52 -3.14 10.61 -4.47
C ARG A 52 -2.12 11.76 -4.47
N PRO A 53 -1.78 12.38 -3.33
CA PRO A 53 -0.75 13.41 -3.29
C PRO A 53 0.68 12.90 -3.59
N TRP A 54 0.94 11.58 -3.46
CA TRP A 54 2.21 10.97 -3.84
C TRP A 54 2.33 10.88 -5.36
N ALA A 55 1.24 10.57 -6.05
CA ALA A 55 1.21 10.51 -7.51
C ALA A 55 1.60 11.85 -8.14
N ALA A 56 1.23 12.97 -7.51
CA ALA A 56 1.64 14.31 -7.95
C ALA A 56 3.15 14.60 -7.78
N LEU A 57 3.85 13.80 -6.96
CA LEU A 57 5.30 13.90 -6.71
C LEU A 57 6.10 12.85 -7.50
N ALA A 58 5.45 11.84 -8.05
CA ALA A 58 6.11 10.80 -8.84
C ALA A 58 6.56 11.37 -10.20
N PRO A 59 7.81 11.08 -10.62
CA PRO A 59 8.29 11.47 -11.94
C PRO A 59 7.64 10.57 -13.03
N PRO A 60 7.66 10.99 -14.31
CA PRO A 60 7.02 10.24 -15.40
C PRO A 60 7.57 8.82 -15.61
N GLU A 61 8.74 8.51 -15.08
CA GLU A 61 9.35 7.18 -15.11
C GLU A 61 8.71 6.20 -14.12
N VAL A 62 7.88 6.68 -13.19
CA VAL A 62 7.26 5.86 -12.15
C VAL A 62 5.75 5.90 -12.25
N GLU A 63 5.14 4.76 -12.54
CA GLU A 63 3.70 4.56 -12.40
C GLU A 63 3.37 4.23 -10.95
N LEU A 64 2.56 5.06 -10.29
CA LEU A 64 2.08 4.80 -8.95
C LEU A 64 0.70 4.12 -9.02
N LEU A 65 0.61 2.93 -8.44
CA LEU A 65 -0.62 2.15 -8.29
C LEU A 65 -0.97 2.12 -6.80
N ALA A 66 -2.10 2.71 -6.41
CA ALA A 66 -2.59 2.61 -5.04
C ALA A 66 -3.70 1.58 -4.95
N ILE A 67 -3.61 0.70 -3.96
CA ILE A 67 -4.59 -0.34 -3.73
C ILE A 67 -5.81 0.25 -3.02
N GLN A 68 -7.00 -0.04 -3.55
CA GLN A 68 -8.29 0.29 -2.95
C GLN A 68 -8.91 -0.99 -2.38
N TYR A 69 -8.88 -1.12 -1.06
CA TYR A 69 -9.53 -2.24 -0.37
C TYR A 69 -11.06 -2.11 -0.45
N PRO A 70 -11.84 -3.21 -0.32
CA PRO A 70 -13.29 -3.15 -0.21
C PRO A 70 -13.75 -2.49 1.11
N GLY A 71 -15.03 -2.17 1.21
CA GLY A 71 -15.62 -1.58 2.41
C GLY A 71 -15.37 -0.07 2.57
N ARG A 72 -14.87 0.64 1.52
CA ARG A 72 -14.59 2.08 1.61
C ARG A 72 -14.69 2.80 0.28
N GLU A 73 -14.99 4.10 0.32
CA GLU A 73 -15.19 4.98 -0.85
C GLU A 73 -16.16 4.34 -1.86
N ASP A 74 -15.78 4.29 -3.13
CA ASP A 74 -16.58 3.71 -4.22
C ASP A 74 -16.73 2.17 -4.15
N ARG A 75 -16.05 1.51 -3.19
CA ARG A 75 -16.17 0.08 -2.90
C ARG A 75 -16.86 -0.20 -1.56
N PHE A 76 -17.63 0.76 -1.05
CA PHE A 76 -18.24 0.66 0.28
C PHE A 76 -19.15 -0.57 0.44
N GLU A 77 -19.89 -0.92 -0.62
CA GLU A 77 -20.81 -2.07 -0.63
C GLU A 77 -20.14 -3.39 -1.04
N ASP A 78 -18.86 -3.34 -1.45
CA ASP A 78 -18.17 -4.56 -1.87
C ASP A 78 -17.89 -5.47 -0.65
N PRO A 79 -17.98 -6.80 -0.84
CA PRO A 79 -17.69 -7.74 0.23
C PRO A 79 -16.25 -7.59 0.72
N GLU A 80 -16.10 -7.47 2.03
CA GLU A 80 -14.80 -7.37 2.68
C GLU A 80 -14.06 -8.71 2.67
N ALA A 81 -12.72 -8.65 2.69
CA ALA A 81 -11.88 -9.83 2.75
C ALA A 81 -12.09 -10.61 4.08
N ALA A 82 -12.10 -11.92 4.03
CA ALA A 82 -12.29 -12.74 5.22
C ALA A 82 -11.11 -12.69 6.18
N ASP A 83 -9.90 -12.66 5.64
CA ASP A 83 -8.63 -12.64 6.37
C ASP A 83 -7.48 -12.07 5.51
N MET A 84 -6.25 -12.12 6.03
CA MET A 84 -5.06 -11.64 5.32
C MET A 84 -4.79 -12.40 4.02
N ALA A 85 -5.02 -13.71 4.00
CA ALA A 85 -4.75 -14.53 2.80
C ALA A 85 -5.72 -14.20 1.67
N ASP A 86 -6.99 -14.03 1.98
CA ASP A 86 -8.03 -13.62 1.03
C ASP A 86 -7.75 -12.22 0.48
N LEU A 87 -7.42 -11.27 1.36
CA LEU A 87 -7.04 -9.90 0.96
C LEU A 87 -5.84 -9.91 0.00
N VAL A 88 -4.78 -10.62 0.37
CA VAL A 88 -3.54 -10.70 -0.42
C VAL A 88 -3.77 -11.42 -1.75
N GLY A 89 -4.57 -12.48 -1.75
CA GLY A 89 -4.96 -13.20 -2.96
C GLY A 89 -5.62 -12.30 -3.99
N ALA A 90 -6.63 -11.52 -3.54
CA ALA A 90 -7.35 -10.59 -4.40
C ALA A 90 -6.46 -9.42 -4.90
N VAL A 91 -5.59 -8.88 -4.04
CA VAL A 91 -4.61 -7.87 -4.45
C VAL A 91 -3.64 -8.43 -5.49
N ALA A 92 -3.14 -9.67 -5.28
CA ALA A 92 -2.23 -10.32 -6.21
C ALA A 92 -2.89 -10.55 -7.58
N ASP A 93 -4.17 -10.95 -7.63
CA ASP A 93 -4.94 -11.09 -8.87
C ASP A 93 -5.02 -9.75 -9.62
N ALA A 94 -5.27 -8.67 -8.89
CA ALA A 94 -5.40 -7.34 -9.47
C ALA A 94 -4.06 -6.78 -10.01
N VAL A 95 -2.94 -7.00 -9.32
CA VAL A 95 -1.65 -6.42 -9.70
C VAL A 95 -0.88 -7.26 -10.71
N THR A 96 -1.03 -8.59 -10.72
CA THR A 96 -0.26 -9.50 -11.59
C THR A 96 -0.26 -9.09 -13.07
N PRO A 97 -1.40 -8.71 -13.69
CA PRO A 97 -1.42 -8.29 -15.10
C PRO A 97 -0.64 -6.99 -15.39
N LEU A 98 -0.22 -6.27 -14.34
CA LEU A 98 0.44 -4.98 -14.42
C LEU A 98 1.94 -5.04 -14.13
N LEU A 99 2.46 -6.23 -13.77
CA LEU A 99 3.86 -6.44 -13.41
C LEU A 99 4.72 -6.81 -14.62
N ASP A 100 4.60 -6.06 -15.71
CA ASP A 100 5.39 -6.22 -16.94
C ASP A 100 6.74 -5.48 -16.90
N ARG A 101 7.03 -4.81 -15.81
CA ARG A 101 8.26 -4.03 -15.57
C ARG A 101 8.73 -4.16 -14.12
N PRO A 102 9.97 -3.73 -13.81
CA PRO A 102 10.45 -3.70 -12.43
C PRO A 102 9.53 -2.90 -11.53
N TYR A 103 9.19 -3.47 -10.36
CA TYR A 103 8.25 -2.85 -9.41
C TYR A 103 8.80 -2.82 -7.98
N ALA A 104 8.22 -1.96 -7.17
CA ALA A 104 8.45 -1.92 -5.74
C ALA A 104 7.11 -1.92 -4.99
N LEU A 105 7.13 -2.44 -3.77
CA LEU A 105 5.99 -2.44 -2.85
C LEU A 105 6.24 -1.42 -1.74
N PHE A 106 5.26 -0.59 -1.46
CA PHE A 106 5.24 0.30 -0.32
C PHE A 106 3.99 0.03 0.50
N GLY A 107 4.15 -0.37 1.76
CA GLY A 107 3.04 -0.53 2.69
C GLY A 107 3.21 0.38 3.90
N HIS A 108 2.10 0.93 4.42
CA HIS A 108 2.08 1.67 5.67
C HIS A 108 1.20 0.96 6.70
N SER A 109 1.69 0.80 7.92
CA SER A 109 0.99 0.11 9.02
C SER A 109 0.53 -1.29 8.60
N MET A 110 -0.77 -1.61 8.61
CA MET A 110 -1.32 -2.85 8.07
C MET A 110 -0.79 -3.14 6.66
N GLY A 111 -0.73 -2.11 5.80
CA GLY A 111 -0.20 -2.24 4.44
C GLY A 111 1.22 -2.78 4.36
N SER A 112 2.05 -2.63 5.41
CA SER A 112 3.39 -3.23 5.46
C SER A 112 3.34 -4.76 5.54
N ALA A 113 2.42 -5.30 6.33
CA ALA A 113 2.18 -6.74 6.42
C ALA A 113 1.59 -7.26 5.10
N VAL A 114 0.61 -6.54 4.53
CA VAL A 114 0.04 -6.89 3.22
C VAL A 114 1.11 -6.87 2.13
N ALA A 115 2.03 -5.89 2.13
CA ALA A 115 3.13 -5.81 1.15
C ALA A 115 4.08 -7.01 1.26
N TRP A 116 4.40 -7.43 2.48
CA TRP A 116 5.25 -8.58 2.73
C TRP A 116 4.59 -9.88 2.27
N GLU A 117 3.33 -10.10 2.63
CA GLU A 117 2.56 -11.25 2.18
C GLU A 117 2.36 -11.26 0.66
N LEU A 118 2.10 -10.09 0.06
CA LEU A 118 1.97 -9.96 -1.39
C LEU A 118 3.27 -10.35 -2.10
N ALA A 119 4.44 -9.96 -1.58
CA ALA A 119 5.72 -10.36 -2.17
C ALA A 119 5.87 -11.88 -2.19
N HIS A 120 5.49 -12.58 -1.12
CA HIS A 120 5.49 -14.04 -1.04
C HIS A 120 4.46 -14.68 -1.98
N GLU A 121 3.26 -14.14 -2.05
CA GLU A 121 2.21 -14.64 -2.92
C GLU A 121 2.59 -14.51 -4.40
N LEU A 122 3.17 -13.37 -4.80
CA LEU A 122 3.69 -13.18 -6.15
C LEU A 122 4.82 -14.16 -6.47
N GLN A 123 5.72 -14.42 -5.51
CA GLN A 123 6.78 -15.42 -5.66
C GLN A 123 6.20 -16.84 -5.82
N ARG A 124 5.17 -17.20 -5.04
CA ARG A 124 4.43 -18.46 -5.16
C ARG A 124 3.81 -18.61 -6.56
N ARG A 125 3.34 -17.52 -7.16
CA ARG A 125 2.82 -17.45 -8.54
C ARG A 125 3.92 -17.43 -9.60
N ARG A 126 5.20 -17.53 -9.21
CA ARG A 126 6.36 -17.46 -10.12
C ARG A 126 6.51 -16.12 -10.83
N ILE A 127 5.98 -15.04 -10.21
CA ILE A 127 6.21 -13.68 -10.66
C ILE A 127 7.57 -13.21 -10.09
N PRO A 128 8.42 -12.53 -10.88
CA PRO A 128 9.65 -11.94 -10.36
C PRO A 128 9.41 -11.10 -9.13
N GLY A 129 10.24 -11.21 -8.09
CA GLY A 129 10.11 -10.47 -6.85
C GLY A 129 10.26 -8.95 -7.03
N PRO A 130 9.78 -8.14 -6.07
CA PRO A 130 9.92 -6.70 -6.13
C PRO A 130 11.40 -6.29 -6.07
N ARG A 131 11.78 -5.21 -6.75
CA ARG A 131 13.12 -4.63 -6.63
C ARG A 131 13.40 -4.10 -5.22
N ARG A 132 12.36 -3.68 -4.52
CA ARG A 132 12.41 -3.13 -3.16
C ARG A 132 11.07 -3.37 -2.46
N LEU A 133 11.12 -3.60 -1.17
CA LEU A 133 9.97 -3.53 -0.30
C LEU A 133 10.20 -2.43 0.75
N PHE A 134 9.25 -1.52 0.86
CA PHE A 134 9.23 -0.46 1.86
C PHE A 134 8.16 -0.79 2.90
N ALA A 135 8.59 -1.05 4.13
CA ALA A 135 7.72 -1.27 5.28
C ALA A 135 7.71 -0.01 6.15
N SER A 136 6.56 0.62 6.28
CA SER A 136 6.39 1.90 6.96
C SER A 136 5.49 1.77 8.19
N GLY A 137 5.95 2.26 9.35
CA GLY A 137 5.15 2.38 10.57
C GLY A 137 4.69 1.04 11.15
N ARG A 138 5.47 -0.04 11.01
CA ARG A 138 5.12 -1.34 11.58
C ARG A 138 6.36 -2.17 11.94
N ALA A 139 6.28 -2.88 13.08
CA ALA A 139 7.23 -3.92 13.41
C ALA A 139 7.15 -5.09 12.41
N ALA A 140 8.20 -5.88 12.33
CA ALA A 140 8.21 -7.07 11.49
C ALA A 140 7.02 -8.00 11.82
N PRO A 141 6.43 -8.69 10.83
CA PRO A 141 5.28 -9.56 11.06
C PRO A 141 5.48 -10.61 12.16
N ASN A 142 6.68 -11.19 12.26
CA ASN A 142 7.05 -12.16 13.29
C ASN A 142 7.24 -11.57 14.71
N ALA A 143 7.35 -10.24 14.81
CA ALA A 143 7.46 -9.49 16.06
C ALA A 143 6.21 -8.64 16.36
N ALA A 144 5.16 -8.73 15.52
CA ALA A 144 3.93 -7.98 15.71
C ALA A 144 3.15 -8.49 16.93
N VAL A 145 2.65 -7.56 17.74
CA VAL A 145 1.79 -7.87 18.87
C VAL A 145 0.37 -8.10 18.37
N THR A 146 -0.25 -9.19 18.78
CA THR A 146 -1.68 -9.41 18.56
C THR A 146 -2.49 -8.45 19.42
N GLY A 147 -3.48 -7.77 18.82
CA GLY A 147 -4.36 -6.84 19.48
C GLY A 147 -5.80 -7.37 19.59
N GLN A 148 -6.67 -6.59 20.23
CA GLN A 148 -8.10 -6.86 20.34
C GLN A 148 -8.95 -5.59 20.11
N LEU A 149 -8.41 -4.58 19.45
CA LEU A 149 -9.11 -3.33 19.17
C LEU A 149 -10.36 -3.56 18.31
N HIS A 150 -10.32 -4.54 17.39
CA HIS A 150 -11.49 -4.90 16.59
C HIS A 150 -12.69 -5.37 17.42
N ARG A 151 -12.49 -5.76 18.69
CA ARG A 151 -13.54 -6.21 19.63
C ARG A 151 -14.01 -5.13 20.59
N GLN A 152 -13.31 -4.00 20.63
CA GLN A 152 -13.64 -2.89 21.52
C GLN A 152 -14.84 -2.10 20.97
N ASP A 153 -15.43 -1.26 21.85
CA ASP A 153 -16.48 -0.34 21.45
C ASP A 153 -15.96 0.76 20.51
N ASP A 154 -16.87 1.52 19.94
CA ASP A 154 -16.56 2.56 18.98
C ASP A 154 -15.83 3.74 19.62
N ASP A 155 -16.02 4.00 20.92
CA ASP A 155 -15.33 5.08 21.63
C ASP A 155 -13.86 4.73 21.82
N THR A 156 -13.57 3.50 22.24
CA THR A 156 -12.20 2.98 22.38
C THR A 156 -11.47 2.96 21.05
N LEU A 157 -12.13 2.47 19.99
CA LEU A 157 -11.54 2.43 18.65
C LEU A 157 -11.30 3.83 18.09
N GLY A 158 -12.26 4.75 18.28
CA GLY A 158 -12.12 6.15 17.88
C GLY A 158 -10.99 6.88 18.61
N ALA A 159 -10.84 6.64 19.92
CA ALA A 159 -9.74 7.19 20.71
C ALA A 159 -8.38 6.71 20.21
N GLU A 160 -8.25 5.43 19.79
CA GLU A 160 -7.03 4.91 19.22
C GLU A 160 -6.70 5.54 17.87
N LEU A 161 -7.68 5.75 17.00
CA LEU A 161 -7.48 6.45 15.73
C LEU A 161 -7.00 7.90 15.94
N ALA A 162 -7.59 8.60 16.94
CA ALA A 162 -7.14 9.92 17.33
C ALA A 162 -5.70 9.92 17.87
N ARG A 163 -5.32 8.91 18.65
CA ARG A 163 -3.96 8.72 19.18
C ARG A 163 -2.92 8.50 18.08
N LEU A 164 -3.26 7.73 17.07
CA LEU A 164 -2.39 7.47 15.91
C LEU A 164 -2.26 8.68 14.98
N GLY A 165 -3.26 9.59 14.96
CA GLY A 165 -3.23 10.83 14.17
C GLY A 165 -3.64 10.68 12.69
N GLY A 166 -4.18 9.51 12.30
CA GLY A 166 -4.56 9.22 10.89
C GLY A 166 -5.93 9.73 10.48
N THR A 167 -6.80 10.04 11.44
CA THR A 167 -8.18 10.49 11.21
C THR A 167 -8.38 11.87 11.84
N SER A 168 -8.96 12.82 11.08
CA SER A 168 -9.20 14.15 11.59
C SER A 168 -10.29 14.15 12.66
N ARG A 169 -10.24 15.14 13.58
CA ARG A 169 -11.26 15.31 14.61
C ARG A 169 -12.64 15.52 14.01
N GLU A 170 -12.73 16.32 12.95
CA GLU A 170 -13.99 16.63 12.29
C GLU A 170 -14.71 15.34 11.82
N VAL A 171 -13.97 14.35 11.35
CA VAL A 171 -14.51 13.04 10.95
C VAL A 171 -14.95 12.23 12.16
N LEU A 172 -14.21 12.27 13.26
CA LEU A 172 -14.55 11.52 14.48
C LEU A 172 -15.69 12.15 15.27
N ASP A 173 -15.90 13.47 15.15
CA ASP A 173 -16.96 14.22 15.83
C ASP A 173 -18.30 14.17 15.05
N ASP A 174 -18.30 13.87 13.75
CA ASP A 174 -19.49 13.63 12.95
C ASP A 174 -19.98 12.18 13.09
N PRO A 175 -21.18 11.92 13.67
CA PRO A 175 -21.65 10.55 13.93
C PRO A 175 -21.77 9.68 12.66
N GLY A 176 -22.14 10.27 11.52
CA GLY A 176 -22.30 9.56 10.25
C GLY A 176 -20.95 9.16 9.65
N LEU A 177 -20.02 10.10 9.55
CA LEU A 177 -18.66 9.85 9.05
C LEU A 177 -17.90 8.92 9.98
N ARG A 178 -18.03 9.11 11.30
CA ARG A 178 -17.43 8.26 12.32
C ARG A 178 -17.84 6.80 12.13
N SER A 179 -19.16 6.53 12.02
CA SER A 179 -19.67 5.17 11.84
C SER A 179 -19.09 4.49 10.59
N LEU A 180 -19.04 5.20 9.46
CA LEU A 180 -18.47 4.69 8.21
C LEU A 180 -16.98 4.35 8.37
N VAL A 181 -16.21 5.27 8.96
CA VAL A 181 -14.76 5.05 9.16
C VAL A 181 -14.51 3.90 10.13
N LEU A 182 -15.22 3.86 11.27
CA LEU A 182 -15.02 2.81 12.28
C LEU A 182 -15.39 1.43 11.77
N THR A 183 -16.37 1.30 10.88
CA THR A 183 -16.71 0.02 10.25
C THR A 183 -15.53 -0.53 9.46
N ALA A 184 -14.97 0.26 8.52
CA ALA A 184 -13.82 -0.15 7.72
C ALA A 184 -12.57 -0.42 8.58
N VAL A 185 -12.32 0.45 9.56
CA VAL A 185 -11.18 0.30 10.49
C VAL A 185 -11.30 -0.98 11.30
N ARG A 186 -12.47 -1.24 11.89
CA ARG A 186 -12.73 -2.44 12.70
C ARG A 186 -12.48 -3.72 11.90
N HIS A 187 -12.91 -3.73 10.65
CA HIS A 187 -12.68 -4.85 9.76
C HIS A 187 -11.17 -5.06 9.51
N ASP A 188 -10.46 -4.00 9.16
CA ASP A 188 -9.02 -4.06 8.89
C ASP A 188 -8.21 -4.45 10.15
N TYR A 189 -8.62 -3.93 11.33
CA TYR A 189 -8.02 -4.34 12.61
C TYR A 189 -8.29 -5.82 12.87
N ARG A 190 -9.47 -6.36 12.56
CA ARG A 190 -9.72 -7.79 12.67
C ARG A 190 -8.73 -8.59 11.82
N ILE A 191 -8.52 -8.20 10.56
CA ILE A 191 -7.56 -8.88 9.68
C ILE A 191 -6.15 -8.84 10.27
N ILE A 192 -5.67 -7.66 10.70
CA ILE A 192 -4.26 -7.52 11.09
C ILE A 192 -3.98 -8.01 12.52
N GLU A 193 -4.95 -7.99 13.44
CA GLU A 193 -4.80 -8.46 14.81
C GLU A 193 -4.96 -9.98 14.93
N THR A 194 -5.70 -10.61 14.01
CA THR A 194 -5.83 -12.07 13.95
C THR A 194 -4.81 -12.70 13.00
N TYR A 195 -4.04 -11.89 12.29
CA TYR A 195 -3.03 -12.37 11.37
C TYR A 195 -1.84 -12.98 12.10
N HIS A 196 -1.55 -14.23 11.78
CA HIS A 196 -0.37 -14.96 12.21
C HIS A 196 0.46 -15.31 10.98
N PRO A 197 1.66 -14.70 10.83
CA PRO A 197 2.50 -14.96 9.67
C PRO A 197 2.93 -16.43 9.67
N PRO A 198 2.72 -17.15 8.55
CA PRO A 198 3.29 -18.48 8.41
C PRO A 198 4.81 -18.42 8.32
N GLU A 199 5.49 -19.46 8.77
CA GLU A 199 6.93 -19.60 8.55
C GLU A 199 7.21 -19.67 7.05
N ARG A 200 8.12 -18.80 6.57
CA ARG A 200 8.51 -18.70 5.17
C ARG A 200 10.00 -18.42 5.02
N PRO A 201 10.62 -18.84 3.91
CA PRO A 201 11.98 -18.41 3.60
C PRO A 201 12.06 -16.88 3.50
N PRO A 202 13.17 -16.27 3.90
CA PRO A 202 13.38 -14.84 3.73
C PRO A 202 13.23 -14.41 2.26
N LEU A 203 12.74 -13.19 2.01
CA LEU A 203 12.71 -12.60 0.69
C LEU A 203 14.15 -12.38 0.17
N SER A 204 14.31 -12.24 -1.14
CA SER A 204 15.61 -11.92 -1.76
C SER A 204 15.75 -10.45 -2.16
N CYS A 205 14.73 -9.62 -1.93
CA CYS A 205 14.76 -8.19 -2.24
C CYS A 205 15.21 -7.35 -1.03
N PRO A 206 15.91 -6.22 -1.25
CA PRO A 206 16.22 -5.28 -0.19
C PRO A 206 14.97 -4.73 0.49
N LEU A 207 15.02 -4.64 1.82
CA LEU A 207 13.98 -4.06 2.67
C LEU A 207 14.37 -2.66 3.14
N HIS A 208 13.44 -1.72 3.08
CA HIS A 208 13.58 -0.38 3.62
C HIS A 208 12.49 -0.15 4.66
N VAL A 209 12.89 -0.07 5.92
CA VAL A 209 11.98 0.18 7.03
C VAL A 209 11.94 1.67 7.33
N LEU A 210 10.76 2.25 7.27
CA LEU A 210 10.53 3.68 7.46
C LEU A 210 9.61 3.87 8.67
N THR A 211 9.92 4.83 9.55
CA THR A 211 9.08 5.07 10.74
C THR A 211 9.21 6.50 11.24
N GLY A 212 8.24 6.93 12.05
CA GLY A 212 8.28 8.16 12.80
C GLY A 212 9.10 8.03 14.08
N SER A 213 9.77 9.10 14.52
CA SER A 213 10.58 9.10 15.75
C SER A 213 9.76 8.94 17.02
N THR A 214 8.48 9.27 16.97
CA THR A 214 7.53 9.16 18.08
C THR A 214 6.36 8.23 17.75
N ASP A 215 6.55 7.32 16.78
CA ASP A 215 5.54 6.34 16.39
C ASP A 215 5.19 5.42 17.57
N PRO A 216 3.95 5.47 18.09
CA PRO A 216 3.56 4.70 19.27
C PRO A 216 3.48 3.18 18.99
N GLU A 217 3.32 2.76 17.73
CA GLU A 217 3.30 1.35 17.35
C GLU A 217 4.68 0.70 17.52
N LEU A 218 5.75 1.45 17.30
CA LEU A 218 7.11 0.98 17.47
C LEU A 218 7.70 1.30 18.84
N GLY A 219 7.09 2.25 19.58
CA GLY A 219 7.56 2.75 20.87
C GLY A 219 8.85 3.56 20.72
N ALA A 220 8.85 4.80 21.22
CA ALA A 220 9.91 5.79 20.99
C ALA A 220 11.31 5.29 21.39
N GLU A 221 11.43 4.51 22.46
CA GLU A 221 12.70 3.99 22.97
C GLU A 221 13.24 2.79 22.17
N ARG A 222 12.38 2.02 21.50
CA ARG A 222 12.73 0.80 20.78
C ARG A 222 12.48 0.87 19.27
N THR A 223 12.24 2.07 18.74
CA THR A 223 11.89 2.25 17.33
C THR A 223 12.89 1.58 16.38
N ARG A 224 14.21 1.74 16.62
CA ARG A 224 15.24 1.12 15.78
C ARG A 224 15.34 -0.39 15.97
N GLU A 225 15.19 -0.87 17.18
CA GLU A 225 15.25 -2.32 17.50
C GLU A 225 14.07 -3.05 16.86
N ARG A 226 12.84 -2.56 17.07
CA ARG A 226 11.63 -3.16 16.49
C ARG A 226 11.55 -3.05 14.97
N ALA A 227 12.03 -1.93 14.43
CA ALA A 227 12.20 -1.79 12.98
C ALA A 227 13.29 -2.73 12.44
N GLY A 228 14.33 -3.01 13.25
CA GLY A 228 15.42 -3.93 12.90
C GLY A 228 14.98 -5.38 12.70
N GLY A 229 13.90 -5.83 13.33
CA GLY A 229 13.36 -7.19 13.16
C GLY A 229 12.99 -7.56 11.72
N TRP A 230 12.83 -6.58 10.85
CA TRP A 230 12.67 -6.82 9.42
C TRP A 230 13.93 -7.39 8.75
N ALA A 231 15.10 -7.28 9.37
CA ALA A 231 16.35 -7.78 8.80
C ALA A 231 16.36 -9.31 8.64
N ASP A 232 15.67 -10.02 9.50
CA ASP A 232 15.58 -11.49 9.46
C ASP A 232 14.64 -11.99 8.34
N LEU A 233 13.87 -11.08 7.72
CA LEU A 233 12.88 -11.40 6.71
C LEU A 233 13.40 -11.26 5.28
N THR A 234 14.67 -10.95 5.09
CA THR A 234 15.31 -10.91 3.78
C THR A 234 16.76 -11.40 3.83
N THR A 235 17.22 -12.05 2.75
CA THR A 235 18.64 -12.36 2.54
C THR A 235 19.43 -11.17 1.98
N ALA A 236 18.73 -10.12 1.57
CA ALA A 236 19.34 -8.89 1.07
C ALA A 236 19.55 -7.86 2.19
N ARG A 237 20.00 -6.66 1.82
CA ARG A 237 20.23 -5.58 2.79
C ARG A 237 18.92 -5.02 3.34
N THR A 238 18.88 -4.78 4.65
CA THR A 238 17.83 -4.00 5.33
C THR A 238 18.38 -2.63 5.75
N GLU A 239 17.64 -1.58 5.49
CA GLU A 239 17.95 -0.22 5.93
C GLU A 239 16.77 0.33 6.75
N VAL A 240 17.06 0.91 7.92
CA VAL A 240 16.07 1.60 8.76
C VAL A 240 16.26 3.10 8.67
N ARG A 241 15.20 3.82 8.34
CA ARG A 241 15.17 5.29 8.34
C ARG A 241 14.07 5.81 9.26
N VAL A 242 14.47 6.65 10.21
CA VAL A 242 13.56 7.33 11.13
C VAL A 242 13.35 8.76 10.67
N PHE A 243 12.09 9.17 10.56
CA PHE A 243 11.68 10.55 10.24
C PHE A 243 11.14 11.24 11.49
N PRO A 244 11.29 12.56 11.63
CA PRO A 244 10.61 13.30 12.69
C PRO A 244 9.08 13.18 12.54
N GLY A 245 8.38 12.76 13.60
CA GLY A 245 6.92 12.67 13.64
C GLY A 245 6.40 11.37 14.25
N ASP A 246 5.09 11.25 14.26
CA ASP A 246 4.30 10.14 14.81
C ASP A 246 4.12 8.98 13.80
N HIS A 247 3.07 8.18 14.00
CA HIS A 247 2.70 7.09 13.10
C HIS A 247 2.47 7.57 11.67
N PHE A 248 1.81 8.71 11.49
CA PHE A 248 1.51 9.30 10.17
C PHE A 248 2.53 10.34 9.70
N TYR A 249 3.79 10.25 10.16
CA TYR A 249 4.91 11.12 9.72
C TYR A 249 4.96 11.32 8.20
N LEU A 250 4.51 10.34 7.41
CA LEU A 250 4.53 10.39 5.95
C LEU A 250 3.53 11.41 5.37
N THR A 251 2.61 11.96 6.17
CA THR A 251 1.71 13.03 5.75
C THR A 251 2.40 14.40 5.77
N PRO A 252 2.91 14.90 6.90
CA PRO A 252 3.64 16.16 6.93
C PRO A 252 4.99 16.10 6.22
N ARG A 253 5.66 14.93 6.18
CA ARG A 253 6.96 14.71 5.52
C ARG A 253 6.84 14.10 4.12
N ARG A 254 5.67 14.18 3.49
CA ARG A 254 5.35 13.50 2.23
C ARG A 254 6.45 13.62 1.18
N ARG A 255 6.90 14.84 0.86
CA ARG A 255 7.94 15.08 -0.16
C ARG A 255 9.24 14.37 0.19
N GLU A 256 9.65 14.40 1.46
CA GLU A 256 10.87 13.75 1.93
C GLU A 256 10.79 12.23 1.85
N VAL A 257 9.64 11.65 2.24
CA VAL A 257 9.38 10.21 2.19
C VAL A 257 9.35 9.73 0.73
N VAL A 258 8.58 10.39 -0.14
CA VAL A 258 8.51 10.06 -1.57
C VAL A 258 9.89 10.14 -2.22
N SER A 259 10.64 11.23 -1.97
CA SER A 259 12.03 11.37 -2.47
C SER A 259 12.95 10.24 -1.98
N THR A 260 12.75 9.76 -0.75
CA THR A 260 13.50 8.62 -0.22
C THR A 260 13.15 7.33 -0.96
N VAL A 261 11.86 7.05 -1.12
CA VAL A 261 11.37 5.86 -1.85
C VAL A 261 11.90 5.84 -3.28
N LEU A 262 11.76 6.96 -3.99
CA LEU A 262 12.21 7.09 -5.38
C LEU A 262 13.71 6.83 -5.52
N ARG A 263 14.55 7.52 -4.72
CA ARG A 263 16.02 7.34 -4.77
C ARG A 263 16.47 5.93 -4.39
N ARG A 264 15.72 5.22 -3.56
CA ARG A 264 16.01 3.81 -3.25
C ARG A 264 15.57 2.87 -4.37
N LEU A 265 14.52 3.22 -5.10
CA LEU A 265 14.09 2.48 -6.28
C LEU A 265 15.13 2.61 -7.41
N ASP A 266 15.51 3.84 -7.72
CA ASP A 266 16.59 4.18 -8.66
C ASP A 266 17.19 5.54 -8.24
N PRO A 267 18.53 5.63 -8.01
CA PRO A 267 19.19 6.88 -7.60
C PRO A 267 19.03 8.06 -8.57
N SER A 268 18.71 7.80 -9.83
CA SER A 268 18.46 8.84 -10.85
C SER A 268 17.07 9.49 -10.72
N LEU A 269 16.15 8.87 -9.97
CA LEU A 269 14.78 9.39 -9.81
C LEU A 269 14.77 10.55 -8.81
N THR A 270 14.10 11.61 -9.21
CA THR A 270 13.82 12.79 -8.36
C THR A 270 12.32 13.03 -8.29
N THR A 271 11.86 13.71 -7.23
CA THR A 271 10.44 14.10 -7.17
C THR A 271 10.13 15.06 -8.30
N GLY A 272 9.05 14.79 -9.04
CA GLY A 272 8.52 15.70 -10.06
C GLY A 272 8.20 17.07 -9.46
N GLY A 273 8.33 18.13 -10.25
CA GLY A 273 7.76 19.43 -9.91
C GLY A 273 6.23 19.29 -9.82
N ALA A 274 5.61 20.05 -8.91
CA ALA A 274 4.17 20.01 -8.75
C ALA A 274 3.48 20.25 -10.10
N HIS A 275 2.86 19.21 -10.66
CA HIS A 275 1.93 19.40 -11.75
C HIS A 275 0.74 20.17 -11.16
N THR A 276 0.58 21.42 -11.57
CA THR A 276 -0.64 22.19 -11.32
C THR A 276 -1.76 21.50 -12.12
N TRP A 277 -2.69 20.89 -11.41
CA TRP A 277 -3.93 20.45 -12.02
C TRP A 277 -4.67 21.67 -12.57
N PRO A 278 -5.16 21.63 -13.81
CA PRO A 278 -6.11 22.64 -14.25
C PRO A 278 -7.32 22.55 -13.31
N SER A 279 -7.61 23.67 -12.65
CA SER A 279 -8.87 23.81 -11.91
C SER A 279 -10.00 23.60 -12.92
N THR A 280 -10.75 22.53 -12.76
CA THR A 280 -11.98 22.35 -13.53
C THR A 280 -12.97 23.41 -13.06
N PRO A 281 -13.62 24.17 -13.96
CA PRO A 281 -14.58 25.20 -13.62
C PRO A 281 -15.82 24.64 -12.94
#